data_a941901979a016a783256044faf689d2
#
_entry.id   a941901979a016a783256044faf689d2
#
_cell.length_a   1.000
_cell.length_b   1.000
_cell.length_c   1.000
_cell.angle_alpha   90.00
_cell.angle_beta   90.00
_cell.angle_gamma   90.00
#
_symmetry.space_group_name_H-M   'P 1'
#
loop_
_entity.id
_entity.type
_entity.pdbx_description
1 polymer ?
#
loop_
_entity_poly.entity_id
_entity_poly.type
_entity_poly.pdbx_seq_one_letter_code
_entity_poly.pdbx_strand_id
1 'polypeptide(L)'
;MADDAVKAKKISKQQKKRPTVKCEDSTLKNVFCHPYLGSLFAADGNQQNDIKNRINLAKLRCGQLRQLFDAPHLPLGLKIRLYIAAVTSILSYGAETWTLTDKVLRQLNGANSLMLARITGNSIPHEARPTTTTFNLTLNIRRRRFKWLGVILREKQLNLEKKDRLVYTLIKVQSANPSPGDLLMDAPQHESLEELRMLSLNLSHWGLLASNIT
;
A
#
# COMPACT_ATOMS: atom_id res chain seq x y z
N MET A 1 -25.14 -14.88 -1.72
CA MET A 1 -24.98 -16.32 -2.00
C MET A 1 -24.79 -16.65 -3.49
N ALA A 2 -25.64 -16.13 -4.43
CA ALA A 2 -25.44 -16.38 -5.87
C ALA A 2 -24.13 -15.79 -6.44
N ASP A 3 -23.72 -14.61 -5.98
CA ASP A 3 -22.51 -13.91 -6.43
C ASP A 3 -21.20 -14.61 -6.03
N ASP A 4 -21.20 -15.28 -4.89
CA ASP A 4 -20.02 -16.01 -4.41
C ASP A 4 -19.84 -17.34 -5.17
N ALA A 5 -20.93 -17.97 -5.55
CA ALA A 5 -20.90 -19.18 -6.37
C ALA A 5 -20.43 -18.88 -7.80
N VAL A 6 -20.82 -17.73 -8.37
CA VAL A 6 -20.34 -17.27 -9.70
C VAL A 6 -18.88 -16.90 -9.66
N LYS A 7 -18.39 -16.24 -8.59
CA LYS A 7 -16.96 -15.94 -8.38
C LYS A 7 -16.15 -17.23 -8.22
N ALA A 8 -16.64 -18.18 -7.42
CA ALA A 8 -15.98 -19.47 -7.23
C ALA A 8 -15.86 -20.26 -8.56
N LYS A 9 -16.91 -20.26 -9.39
CA LYS A 9 -16.90 -20.88 -10.73
C LYS A 9 -15.94 -20.18 -11.70
N LYS A 10 -15.83 -18.84 -11.68
CA LYS A 10 -14.86 -18.09 -12.48
C LYS A 10 -13.42 -18.42 -12.07
N ILE A 11 -13.13 -18.46 -10.77
CA ILE A 11 -11.82 -18.82 -10.22
C ILE A 11 -11.44 -20.25 -10.63
N SER A 12 -12.35 -21.20 -10.51
CA SER A 12 -12.14 -22.60 -10.90
C SER A 12 -11.87 -22.75 -12.41
N LYS A 13 -12.57 -21.97 -13.27
CA LYS A 13 -12.33 -21.97 -14.71
C LYS A 13 -10.97 -21.37 -15.11
N GLN A 14 -10.51 -20.34 -14.43
CA GLN A 14 -9.18 -19.75 -14.65
C GLN A 14 -8.04 -20.67 -14.17
N GLN A 15 -8.26 -21.40 -13.08
CA GLN A 15 -7.28 -22.39 -12.59
C GLN A 15 -7.09 -23.55 -13.59
N LYS A 16 -8.15 -24.01 -14.26
CA LYS A 16 -8.06 -25.09 -15.27
C LYS A 16 -7.26 -24.72 -16.53
N LYS A 17 -7.07 -23.42 -16.83
CA LYS A 17 -6.35 -22.94 -18.00
C LYS A 17 -4.84 -22.69 -17.74
N ARG A 18 -4.39 -22.84 -16.51
CA ARG A 18 -3.00 -22.57 -16.17
C ARG A 18 -2.11 -23.78 -16.45
N PRO A 19 -0.89 -23.57 -16.99
CA PRO A 19 0.03 -24.64 -17.20
C PRO A 19 0.42 -25.30 -15.87
N THR A 20 0.47 -26.61 -15.85
CA THR A 20 0.96 -27.36 -14.70
C THR A 20 2.49 -27.30 -14.70
N VAL A 21 3.05 -26.81 -13.59
CA VAL A 21 4.50 -26.74 -13.41
C VAL A 21 4.95 -27.96 -12.61
N LYS A 22 5.90 -28.71 -13.15
CA LYS A 22 6.57 -29.82 -12.46
C LYS A 22 7.91 -29.35 -11.93
N CYS A 23 8.24 -29.73 -10.71
CA CYS A 23 9.52 -29.50 -10.09
C CYS A 23 10.03 -30.87 -9.61
N GLU A 24 11.07 -31.37 -10.26
CA GLU A 24 11.57 -32.75 -10.08
C GLU A 24 10.40 -33.73 -10.21
N ASP A 25 10.18 -34.61 -9.22
CA ASP A 25 9.13 -35.62 -9.22
C ASP A 25 7.77 -35.11 -8.71
N SER A 26 7.67 -33.81 -8.33
CA SER A 26 6.45 -33.23 -7.77
C SER A 26 5.77 -32.26 -8.71
N THR A 27 4.44 -32.23 -8.68
CA THR A 27 3.62 -31.27 -9.41
C THR A 27 3.23 -30.14 -8.49
N LEU A 28 3.58 -28.89 -8.86
CA LEU A 28 3.22 -27.73 -8.08
C LEU A 28 1.73 -27.41 -8.18
N LYS A 29 1.10 -27.18 -7.03
CA LYS A 29 -0.31 -26.82 -6.96
C LYS A 29 -0.53 -25.39 -7.48
N ASN A 30 -1.39 -25.24 -8.48
CA ASN A 30 -1.84 -23.92 -8.93
C ASN A 30 -2.76 -23.29 -7.88
N VAL A 31 -2.38 -22.12 -7.37
CA VAL A 31 -3.18 -21.32 -6.44
C VAL A 31 -3.53 -19.97 -7.07
N PHE A 32 -4.67 -19.41 -6.70
CA PHE A 32 -5.08 -18.09 -7.18
C PHE A 32 -4.39 -16.97 -6.40
N CYS A 33 -4.30 -17.12 -5.08
CA CYS A 33 -3.58 -16.18 -4.22
C CYS A 33 -2.51 -16.93 -3.44
N HIS A 34 -1.33 -16.34 -3.33
CA HIS A 34 -0.22 -16.89 -2.55
C HIS A 34 0.34 -15.81 -1.61
N PRO A 35 0.52 -16.11 -0.32
CA PRO A 35 1.20 -15.22 0.60
C PRO A 35 2.71 -15.25 0.34
N TYR A 36 3.32 -14.09 0.16
CA TYR A 36 4.76 -13.93 -0.02
C TYR A 36 5.26 -12.70 0.73
N LEU A 37 6.22 -12.88 1.62
CA LEU A 37 6.78 -11.81 2.46
C LEU A 37 5.69 -10.95 3.14
N GLY A 38 4.61 -11.58 3.56
CA GLY A 38 3.51 -10.92 4.25
C GLY A 38 2.44 -10.30 3.34
N SER A 39 2.66 -10.13 2.04
CA SER A 39 1.66 -9.64 1.08
C SER A 39 0.98 -10.79 0.33
N LEU A 40 -0.27 -10.57 -0.12
CA LEU A 40 -1.02 -11.54 -0.90
C LEU A 40 -0.90 -11.22 -2.40
N PHE A 41 -0.22 -12.11 -3.12
CA PHE A 41 -0.11 -12.02 -4.58
C PHE A 41 -1.23 -12.83 -5.24
N ALA A 42 -2.04 -12.14 -6.04
CA ALA A 42 -3.06 -12.77 -6.86
C ALA A 42 -2.54 -13.02 -8.27
N ALA A 43 -2.93 -14.14 -8.85
CA ALA A 43 -2.47 -14.57 -10.16
C ALA A 43 -2.97 -13.70 -11.33
N ASP A 44 -3.98 -12.86 -11.09
CA ASP A 44 -4.49 -11.86 -12.04
C ASP A 44 -3.83 -10.47 -11.86
N GLY A 45 -2.83 -10.37 -10.97
CA GLY A 45 -2.18 -9.10 -10.64
C GLY A 45 -3.04 -8.15 -9.80
N ASN A 46 -4.24 -8.55 -9.39
CA ASN A 46 -5.15 -7.70 -8.67
C ASN A 46 -4.78 -7.60 -7.19
N GLN A 47 -4.47 -6.40 -6.74
CA GLN A 47 -4.03 -6.10 -5.37
C GLN A 47 -5.20 -6.01 -4.36
N GLN A 48 -6.44 -6.08 -4.80
CA GLN A 48 -7.63 -5.93 -3.93
C GLN A 48 -7.68 -6.96 -2.79
N ASN A 49 -7.15 -8.16 -3.01
CA ASN A 49 -7.10 -9.19 -1.98
C ASN A 49 -6.10 -8.83 -0.88
N ASP A 50 -4.92 -8.29 -1.26
CA ASP A 50 -3.92 -7.82 -0.29
C ASP A 50 -4.45 -6.63 0.50
N ILE A 51 -5.02 -5.62 -0.15
CA ILE A 51 -5.62 -4.45 0.50
C ILE A 51 -6.71 -4.85 1.51
N LYS A 52 -7.61 -5.74 1.14
CA LYS A 52 -8.64 -6.27 2.06
C LYS A 52 -8.03 -7.01 3.24
N ASN A 53 -7.01 -7.83 2.98
CA ASN A 53 -6.29 -8.54 4.03
C ASN A 53 -5.63 -7.56 5.01
N ARG A 54 -4.97 -6.52 4.53
CA ARG A 54 -4.37 -5.47 5.37
C ARG A 54 -5.39 -4.75 6.22
N ILE A 55 -6.53 -4.39 5.66
CA ILE A 55 -7.63 -3.78 6.41
C ILE A 55 -8.12 -4.71 7.51
N ASN A 56 -8.28 -6.00 7.24
CA ASN A 56 -8.72 -6.97 8.22
C ASN A 56 -7.69 -7.17 9.35
N LEU A 57 -6.41 -7.29 9.01
CA LEU A 57 -5.32 -7.39 9.99
C LEU A 57 -5.22 -6.13 10.86
N ALA A 58 -5.35 -4.95 10.27
CA ALA A 58 -5.37 -3.69 11.00
C ALA A 58 -6.57 -3.58 11.97
N LYS A 59 -7.77 -4.00 11.53
CA LYS A 59 -8.95 -4.08 12.38
C LYS A 59 -8.76 -5.05 13.54
N LEU A 60 -8.18 -6.22 13.27
CA LEU A 60 -7.86 -7.20 14.30
C LEU A 60 -6.89 -6.62 15.32
N ARG A 61 -5.81 -5.97 14.86
CA ARG A 61 -4.83 -5.32 15.75
C ARG A 61 -5.44 -4.20 16.57
N CYS A 62 -6.28 -3.38 15.97
CA CYS A 62 -7.03 -2.35 16.70
C CYS A 62 -7.93 -2.96 17.80
N GLY A 63 -8.57 -4.08 17.51
CA GLY A 63 -9.35 -4.84 18.50
C GLY A 63 -8.52 -5.39 19.66
N GLN A 64 -7.34 -5.94 19.39
CA GLN A 64 -6.40 -6.44 20.41
C GLN A 64 -5.91 -5.31 21.36
N LEU A 65 -5.80 -4.09 20.84
CA LEU A 65 -5.36 -2.92 21.63
C LEU A 65 -6.52 -2.18 22.30
N ARG A 66 -7.74 -2.72 22.24
CA ARG A 66 -8.95 -2.06 22.72
C ARG A 66 -8.83 -1.62 24.19
N GLN A 67 -8.33 -2.49 25.06
CA GLN A 67 -8.19 -2.17 26.50
C GLN A 67 -7.31 -0.93 26.73
N LEU A 68 -6.24 -0.75 25.93
CA LEU A 68 -5.38 0.43 25.99
C LEU A 68 -6.08 1.67 25.42
N PHE A 69 -6.84 1.51 24.35
CA PHE A 69 -7.58 2.63 23.76
C PHE A 69 -8.76 3.11 24.62
N ASP A 70 -9.41 2.18 25.33
CA ASP A 70 -10.52 2.48 26.23
C ASP A 70 -10.05 2.98 27.63
N ALA A 71 -8.75 2.86 27.96
CA ALA A 71 -8.21 3.24 29.25
C ALA A 71 -8.34 4.77 29.51
N PRO A 72 -9.07 5.20 30.55
CA PRO A 72 -9.36 6.63 30.79
C PRO A 72 -8.13 7.42 31.25
N HIS A 73 -7.16 6.77 31.87
CA HIS A 73 -5.93 7.40 32.36
C HIS A 73 -4.88 7.65 31.26
N LEU A 74 -5.05 7.08 30.06
CA LEU A 74 -4.13 7.30 28.96
C LEU A 74 -4.53 8.55 28.16
N PRO A 75 -3.61 9.52 28.00
CA PRO A 75 -3.91 10.72 27.22
C PRO A 75 -4.11 10.38 25.74
N LEU A 76 -5.03 11.10 25.08
CA LEU A 76 -5.40 10.87 23.69
C LEU A 76 -4.18 10.89 22.73
N GLY A 77 -3.23 11.79 22.98
CA GLY A 77 -1.99 11.87 22.18
C GLY A 77 -1.18 10.58 22.21
N LEU A 78 -1.12 9.88 23.35
CA LEU A 78 -0.45 8.60 23.47
C LEU A 78 -1.22 7.50 22.74
N LYS A 79 -2.55 7.47 22.86
CA LYS A 79 -3.41 6.53 22.12
C LYS A 79 -3.25 6.68 20.60
N ILE A 80 -3.18 7.91 20.11
CA ILE A 80 -2.94 8.19 18.66
C ILE A 80 -1.54 7.72 18.25
N ARG A 81 -0.49 7.97 19.02
CA ARG A 81 0.86 7.49 18.72
C ARG A 81 0.91 5.96 18.67
N LEU A 82 0.25 5.28 19.62
CA LEU A 82 0.13 3.83 19.62
C LEU A 82 -0.62 3.31 18.39
N TYR A 83 -1.72 3.97 18.02
CA TYR A 83 -2.48 3.66 16.81
C TYR A 83 -1.62 3.77 15.56
N ILE A 84 -0.91 4.87 15.40
CA ILE A 84 0.00 5.08 14.26
C ILE A 84 1.07 3.99 14.21
N ALA A 85 1.72 3.69 15.32
CA ALA A 85 2.79 2.72 15.35
C ALA A 85 2.33 1.28 15.12
N ALA A 86 1.20 0.88 15.70
CA ALA A 86 0.78 -0.52 15.73
C ALA A 86 -0.30 -0.89 14.72
N VAL A 87 -1.16 0.04 14.32
CA VAL A 87 -2.31 -0.25 13.44
C VAL A 87 -2.06 0.27 12.03
N THR A 88 -1.63 1.53 11.88
CA THR A 88 -1.42 2.09 10.54
C THR A 88 -0.21 1.49 9.83
N SER A 89 0.80 1.02 10.57
CA SER A 89 1.93 0.26 10.01
C SER A 89 1.46 -1.03 9.31
N ILE A 90 0.50 -1.74 9.91
CA ILE A 90 -0.11 -2.93 9.30
C ILE A 90 -0.98 -2.53 8.10
N LEU A 91 -1.80 -1.50 8.25
CA LEU A 91 -2.73 -1.04 7.22
C LEU A 91 -2.01 -0.60 5.94
N SER A 92 -0.84 0.02 6.07
CA SER A 92 -0.05 0.55 4.95
C SER A 92 1.14 -0.32 4.56
N TYR A 93 1.25 -1.54 5.08
CA TYR A 93 2.35 -2.44 4.72
C TYR A 93 2.27 -2.85 3.25
N GLY A 94 3.36 -2.70 2.52
CA GLY A 94 3.44 -3.02 1.09
C GLY A 94 2.69 -2.03 0.19
N ALA A 95 2.18 -0.92 0.73
CA ALA A 95 1.42 0.08 -0.03
C ALA A 95 2.25 0.77 -1.12
N GLU A 96 3.56 0.65 -1.09
CA GLU A 96 4.48 1.13 -2.12
C GLU A 96 4.21 0.46 -3.48
N THR A 97 3.77 -0.79 -3.45
CA THR A 97 3.53 -1.58 -4.66
C THR A 97 2.08 -1.50 -5.17
N TRP A 98 1.18 -0.82 -4.43
CA TRP A 98 -0.23 -0.75 -4.82
C TRP A 98 -0.48 0.33 -5.86
N THR A 99 -1.45 0.07 -6.75
CA THR A 99 -2.03 1.10 -7.61
C THR A 99 -3.08 1.86 -6.81
N LEU A 100 -2.80 3.11 -6.46
CA LEU A 100 -3.64 3.94 -5.58
C LEU A 100 -4.77 4.63 -6.35
N THR A 101 -5.74 3.86 -6.83
CA THR A 101 -6.95 4.43 -7.42
C THR A 101 -7.82 5.09 -6.35
N ASP A 102 -8.71 6.02 -6.73
CA ASP A 102 -9.65 6.67 -5.81
C ASP A 102 -10.50 5.67 -5.02
N LYS A 103 -10.84 4.54 -5.64
CA LYS A 103 -11.56 3.46 -4.97
C LYS A 103 -10.74 2.87 -3.83
N VAL A 104 -9.45 2.61 -4.05
CA VAL A 104 -8.52 2.08 -3.04
C VAL A 104 -8.33 3.10 -1.93
N LEU A 105 -8.10 4.36 -2.27
CA LEU A 105 -7.93 5.43 -1.29
C LEU A 105 -9.18 5.61 -0.42
N ARG A 106 -10.37 5.63 -1.01
CA ARG A 106 -11.63 5.69 -0.25
C ARG A 106 -11.79 4.50 0.69
N GLN A 107 -11.43 3.30 0.25
CA GLN A 107 -11.50 2.07 1.07
C GLN A 107 -10.53 2.13 2.26
N LEU A 108 -9.29 2.55 2.04
CA LEU A 108 -8.27 2.68 3.09
C LEU A 108 -8.62 3.78 4.09
N ASN A 109 -8.99 4.96 3.59
CA ASN A 109 -9.37 6.10 4.44
C ASN A 109 -10.65 5.82 5.23
N GLY A 110 -11.63 5.15 4.64
CA GLY A 110 -12.84 4.73 5.35
C GLY A 110 -12.52 3.76 6.50
N ALA A 111 -11.67 2.76 6.26
CA ALA A 111 -11.24 1.83 7.30
C ALA A 111 -10.43 2.55 8.40
N ASN A 112 -9.52 3.45 8.03
CA ASN A 112 -8.72 4.25 8.96
C ASN A 112 -9.61 5.15 9.83
N SER A 113 -10.56 5.86 9.23
CA SER A 113 -11.49 6.75 9.94
C SER A 113 -12.37 5.99 10.94
N LEU A 114 -12.88 4.81 10.57
CA LEU A 114 -13.66 3.97 11.46
C LEU A 114 -12.86 3.49 12.68
N MET A 115 -11.60 3.12 12.49
CA MET A 115 -10.73 2.70 13.60
C MET A 115 -10.35 3.88 14.48
N LEU A 116 -10.04 5.05 13.92
CA LEU A 116 -9.74 6.27 14.68
C LEU A 116 -10.94 6.74 15.48
N ALA A 117 -12.14 6.73 14.92
CA ALA A 117 -13.37 7.13 15.63
C ALA A 117 -13.59 6.31 16.92
N ARG A 118 -13.21 5.04 16.94
CA ARG A 118 -13.28 4.21 18.15
C ARG A 118 -12.32 4.66 19.24
N ILE A 119 -11.16 5.22 18.88
CA ILE A 119 -10.11 5.65 19.81
C ILE A 119 -10.42 7.03 20.39
N THR A 120 -10.97 7.91 19.54
CA THR A 120 -11.29 9.28 19.93
C THR A 120 -12.64 9.42 20.63
N GLY A 121 -13.44 8.33 20.64
CA GLY A 121 -14.84 8.39 21.07
C GLY A 121 -15.72 9.12 20.05
N ASN A 122 -17.03 8.81 20.04
CA ASN A 122 -17.99 9.51 19.16
C ASN A 122 -18.25 10.98 19.57
N SER A 123 -17.63 11.43 20.67
CA SER A 123 -17.84 12.75 21.27
C SER A 123 -17.07 13.89 20.60
N ILE A 124 -16.12 13.58 19.71
CA ILE A 124 -15.37 14.62 19.00
C ILE A 124 -16.14 14.99 17.73
N PRO A 125 -16.56 16.26 17.56
CA PRO A 125 -17.18 16.74 16.34
C PRO A 125 -16.33 16.36 15.12
N HIS A 126 -16.98 16.06 13.99
CA HIS A 126 -16.30 15.63 12.75
C HIS A 126 -15.17 16.60 12.34
N GLU A 127 -15.36 17.89 12.60
CA GLU A 127 -14.41 18.97 12.33
C GLU A 127 -13.21 18.98 13.28
N ALA A 128 -13.36 18.50 14.51
CA ALA A 128 -12.31 18.44 15.52
C ALA A 128 -11.61 17.07 15.60
N ARG A 129 -12.00 16.11 14.75
CA ARG A 129 -11.30 14.81 14.71
C ARG A 129 -9.87 15.03 14.22
N PRO A 130 -8.86 14.42 14.86
CA PRO A 130 -7.45 14.58 14.47
C PRO A 130 -7.14 13.89 13.13
N THR A 131 -8.04 13.99 12.17
CA THR A 131 -7.97 13.31 10.88
C THR A 131 -7.12 14.04 9.85
N THR A 132 -6.92 15.34 10.03
CA THR A 132 -6.26 16.17 9.01
C THR A 132 -4.93 16.75 9.44
N THR A 133 -4.72 17.01 10.74
CA THR A 133 -3.50 17.68 11.20
C THR A 133 -2.47 16.74 11.82
N THR A 134 -2.89 15.58 12.37
CA THR A 134 -1.98 14.71 13.14
C THR A 134 -1.49 13.50 12.34
N PHE A 135 -2.31 12.91 11.46
CA PHE A 135 -1.92 11.78 10.63
C PHE A 135 -2.84 11.60 9.41
N ASN A 136 -2.33 11.90 8.25
CA ASN A 136 -2.98 11.62 6.97
C ASN A 136 -2.41 10.33 6.36
N LEU A 137 -3.23 9.25 6.35
CA LEU A 137 -2.81 7.95 5.84
C LEU A 137 -2.42 8.01 4.36
N THR A 138 -3.23 8.65 3.53
CA THR A 138 -2.98 8.80 2.09
C THR A 138 -1.66 9.50 1.85
N LEU A 139 -1.43 10.62 2.52
CA LEU A 139 -0.21 11.41 2.41
C LEU A 139 1.02 10.60 2.85
N ASN A 140 0.90 9.85 3.94
CA ASN A 140 1.98 8.99 4.41
C ASN A 140 2.33 7.91 3.37
N ILE A 141 1.32 7.26 2.77
CA ILE A 141 1.52 6.26 1.72
C ILE A 141 2.19 6.90 0.49
N ARG A 142 1.71 8.06 0.02
CA ARG A 142 2.31 8.77 -1.12
C ARG A 142 3.76 9.15 -0.87
N ARG A 143 4.08 9.70 0.30
CA ARG A 143 5.46 10.02 0.70
C ARG A 143 6.37 8.80 0.73
N ARG A 144 5.90 7.66 1.22
CA ARG A 144 6.66 6.41 1.22
C ARG A 144 6.88 5.89 -0.20
N ARG A 145 5.86 5.90 -1.04
CA ARG A 145 5.94 5.52 -2.46
C ARG A 145 6.96 6.40 -3.20
N PHE A 146 6.90 7.71 -2.99
CA PHE A 146 7.85 8.63 -3.60
C PHE A 146 9.30 8.38 -3.13
N LYS A 147 9.52 8.11 -1.85
CA LYS A 147 10.83 7.70 -1.34
C LYS A 147 11.32 6.43 -2.01
N TRP A 148 10.45 5.43 -2.14
CA TRP A 148 10.78 4.17 -2.80
C TRP A 148 11.07 4.37 -4.29
N LEU A 149 10.33 5.22 -4.99
CA LEU A 149 10.63 5.63 -6.36
C LEU A 149 12.07 6.14 -6.49
N GLY A 150 12.51 6.98 -5.57
CA GLY A 150 13.89 7.48 -5.56
C GLY A 150 14.94 6.37 -5.40
N VAL A 151 14.66 5.33 -4.62
CA VAL A 151 15.54 4.15 -4.52
C VAL A 151 15.66 3.47 -5.88
N ILE A 152 14.53 3.17 -6.53
CA ILE A 152 14.50 2.50 -7.84
C ILE A 152 15.24 3.32 -8.92
N LEU A 153 15.04 4.64 -8.95
CA LEU A 153 15.68 5.50 -9.93
C LEU A 153 17.21 5.55 -9.78
N ARG A 154 17.71 5.44 -8.53
CA ARG A 154 19.16 5.38 -8.24
C ARG A 154 19.81 4.04 -8.55
N GLU A 155 19.06 2.93 -8.45
CA GLU A 155 19.59 1.58 -8.66
C GLU A 155 20.28 1.39 -10.01
N LYS A 156 19.85 2.12 -11.05
CA LYS A 156 20.49 2.09 -12.37
C LYS A 156 21.99 2.51 -12.33
N GLN A 157 22.40 3.32 -11.35
CA GLN A 157 23.81 3.75 -11.22
C GLN A 157 24.68 2.75 -10.46
N LEU A 158 24.08 1.89 -9.64
CA LEU A 158 24.81 0.98 -8.77
C LEU A 158 25.20 -0.34 -9.46
N ASN A 159 25.12 -0.44 -10.80
CA ASN A 159 25.43 -1.65 -11.59
C ASN A 159 24.73 -2.92 -11.04
N LEU A 160 23.59 -2.75 -10.38
CA LEU A 160 22.84 -3.85 -9.81
C LEU A 160 22.28 -4.75 -10.92
N GLU A 161 22.28 -6.02 -10.66
CA GLU A 161 22.02 -7.12 -11.59
C GLU A 161 20.69 -7.00 -12.37
N LYS A 162 20.55 -7.79 -13.44
CA LYS A 162 19.43 -7.82 -14.42
C LYS A 162 18.01 -7.70 -13.82
N LYS A 163 17.80 -8.02 -12.54
CA LYS A 163 16.49 -7.96 -11.84
C LYS A 163 15.96 -6.53 -11.68
N ASP A 164 16.85 -5.59 -11.42
CA ASP A 164 16.48 -4.19 -11.14
C ASP A 164 16.10 -3.44 -12.41
N ARG A 165 16.58 -3.93 -13.57
CA ARG A 165 16.14 -3.43 -14.89
C ARG A 165 14.65 -3.60 -15.14
N LEU A 166 14.02 -4.66 -14.58
CA LEU A 166 12.58 -4.89 -14.76
C LEU A 166 11.74 -3.80 -14.11
N VAL A 167 12.05 -3.42 -12.87
CA VAL A 167 11.31 -2.38 -12.15
C VAL A 167 11.49 -1.03 -12.82
N TYR A 168 12.73 -0.68 -13.20
CA TYR A 168 12.99 0.54 -13.97
C TYR A 168 12.27 0.55 -15.32
N THR A 169 12.26 -0.58 -16.02
CA THR A 169 11.54 -0.71 -17.30
C THR A 169 10.03 -0.54 -17.13
N LEU A 170 9.45 -1.12 -16.06
CA LEU A 170 8.04 -0.94 -15.73
C LEU A 170 7.71 0.53 -15.47
N ILE A 171 8.53 1.23 -14.70
CA ILE A 171 8.36 2.67 -14.44
C ILE A 171 8.47 3.47 -15.75
N LYS A 172 9.41 3.12 -16.64
CA LYS A 172 9.55 3.76 -17.95
C LYS A 172 8.32 3.55 -18.83
N VAL A 173 7.73 2.35 -18.81
CA VAL A 173 6.47 2.07 -19.52
C VAL A 173 5.32 2.88 -18.92
N GLN A 174 5.22 2.98 -17.59
CA GLN A 174 4.22 3.80 -16.92
C GLN A 174 4.40 5.30 -17.24
N SER A 175 5.64 5.80 -17.37
CA SER A 175 5.88 7.20 -17.76
C SER A 175 5.40 7.52 -19.18
N ALA A 176 5.41 6.56 -20.07
CA ALA A 176 4.90 6.74 -21.44
C ALA A 176 3.36 6.72 -21.49
N ASN A 177 2.70 5.98 -20.61
CA ASN A 177 1.24 5.87 -20.52
C ASN A 177 0.80 5.85 -19.05
N PRO A 178 0.78 7.01 -18.37
CA PRO A 178 0.46 7.06 -16.94
C PRO A 178 -1.01 6.72 -16.71
N SER A 179 -1.26 5.86 -15.73
CA SER A 179 -2.60 5.52 -15.26
C SER A 179 -2.85 6.09 -13.87
N PRO A 180 -4.10 6.46 -13.54
CA PRO A 180 -4.43 6.94 -12.20
C PRO A 180 -3.99 5.95 -11.12
N GLY A 181 -3.23 6.43 -10.14
CA GLY A 181 -2.72 5.62 -9.04
C GLY A 181 -1.36 4.96 -9.27
N ASP A 182 -0.73 5.17 -10.42
CA ASP A 182 0.64 4.75 -10.68
C ASP A 182 1.64 5.45 -9.76
N LEU A 183 2.82 4.84 -9.57
CA LEU A 183 3.85 5.36 -8.68
C LEU A 183 4.32 6.77 -9.08
N LEU A 184 4.42 7.04 -10.37
CA LEU A 184 4.84 8.33 -10.90
C LEU A 184 3.84 9.46 -10.64
N MET A 185 2.57 9.14 -10.41
CA MET A 185 1.54 10.15 -10.08
C MET A 185 1.74 10.79 -8.71
N ASP A 186 2.55 10.18 -7.85
CA ASP A 186 2.93 10.75 -6.55
C ASP A 186 4.15 11.68 -6.65
N ALA A 187 4.83 11.70 -7.81
CA ALA A 187 5.96 12.58 -8.05
C ALA A 187 5.49 14.03 -8.31
N PRO A 188 6.27 15.03 -7.87
CA PRO A 188 6.08 16.41 -8.32
C PRO A 188 6.08 16.50 -9.84
N GLN A 189 5.44 17.52 -10.40
CA GLN A 189 5.42 17.71 -11.86
C GLN A 189 6.84 17.88 -12.38
N HIS A 190 7.26 16.98 -13.23
CA HIS A 190 8.56 16.99 -13.92
C HIS A 190 8.37 16.70 -15.39
N GLU A 191 9.22 17.30 -16.23
CA GLU A 191 9.13 17.20 -17.67
C GLU A 191 9.52 15.81 -18.19
N SER A 192 10.44 15.12 -17.46
CA SER A 192 10.94 13.82 -17.89
C SER A 192 11.32 12.89 -16.75
N LEU A 193 11.31 11.58 -17.04
CA LEU A 193 11.79 10.55 -16.10
C LEU A 193 13.29 10.70 -15.80
N GLU A 194 14.09 11.21 -16.76
CA GLU A 194 15.52 11.42 -16.57
C GLU A 194 15.79 12.58 -15.61
N GLU A 195 14.99 13.63 -15.65
CA GLU A 195 15.03 14.72 -14.69
C GLU A 195 14.74 14.23 -13.27
N LEU A 196 13.67 13.45 -13.08
CA LEU A 196 13.37 12.81 -11.80
C LEU A 196 14.53 11.95 -11.31
N ARG A 197 15.17 11.22 -12.21
CA ARG A 197 16.31 10.40 -11.88
C ARG A 197 17.50 11.24 -11.41
N MET A 198 17.83 12.31 -12.12
CA MET A 198 18.91 13.23 -11.71
C MET A 198 18.65 13.83 -10.34
N LEU A 199 17.41 14.28 -10.08
CA LEU A 199 16.99 14.77 -8.75
C LEU A 199 17.13 13.69 -7.67
N SER A 200 16.83 12.43 -7.98
CA SER A 200 16.93 11.33 -7.02
C SER A 200 18.35 11.04 -6.53
N LEU A 201 19.38 11.48 -7.26
CA LEU A 201 20.78 11.32 -6.88
C LEU A 201 21.15 12.20 -5.68
N ASN A 202 20.49 13.33 -5.49
CA ASN A 202 20.65 14.16 -4.31
C ASN A 202 19.67 13.71 -3.22
N LEU A 203 20.16 12.90 -2.29
CA LEU A 203 19.35 12.30 -1.22
C LEU A 203 18.66 13.35 -0.33
N SER A 204 19.36 14.44 -0.02
CA SER A 204 18.82 15.53 0.82
C SER A 204 17.68 16.24 0.10
N HIS A 205 17.89 16.60 -1.17
CA HIS A 205 16.86 17.24 -1.99
C HIS A 205 15.64 16.33 -2.21
N TRP A 206 15.87 15.05 -2.52
CA TRP A 206 14.81 14.06 -2.66
C TRP A 206 13.98 13.89 -1.37
N GLY A 207 14.65 13.90 -0.22
CA GLY A 207 14.00 13.88 1.09
C GLY A 207 13.10 15.08 1.34
N LEU A 208 13.55 16.28 0.95
CA LEU A 208 12.75 17.51 1.04
C LEU A 208 11.52 17.44 0.11
N LEU A 209 11.69 17.03 -1.15
CA LEU A 209 10.57 16.84 -2.08
C LEU A 209 9.54 15.85 -1.51
N ALA A 210 9.99 14.72 -0.97
CA ALA A 210 9.11 13.73 -0.34
C ALA A 210 8.32 14.30 0.86
N SER A 211 8.90 15.25 1.59
CA SER A 211 8.23 15.91 2.72
C SER A 211 7.18 16.93 2.27
N ASN A 212 7.35 17.51 1.09
CA ASN A 212 6.48 18.54 0.52
C ASN A 212 5.31 17.97 -0.31
N ILE A 213 5.20 16.65 -0.46
CA ILE A 213 4.03 16.03 -1.09
C ILE A 213 2.78 16.34 -0.25
N THR A 214 1.81 16.95 -0.87
CA THR A 214 0.51 17.37 -0.27
C THR A 214 -0.62 16.41 -0.65
#